data_2697ee3259d847412cad200d551c274a
#
_entry.id   2697ee3259d847412cad200d551c274a
#
_cell.length_a   1.000
_cell.length_b   1.000
_cell.length_c   1.000
_cell.angle_alpha   90.00
_cell.angle_beta   90.00
_cell.angle_gamma   90.00
#
_symmetry.space_group_name_H-M   'P 1'
#
loop_
_entity.id
_entity.type
_entity.pdbx_description
1 polymer ?
#
loop_
_entity_poly.entity_id
_entity_poly.type
_entity_poly.pdbx_seq_one_letter_code
_entity_poly.pdbx_strand_id
1 'polypeptide(L)'
;MEDNCIFCKIANGEIPSATVYEDETFRAILDLSPAAKGHTLILPKAHAANLFELPDETAAKALMLAKKLGAVLKEGRHADGLNVVQNNGEAAGQTVLHFHMHLIPRYSGDTVNVGWKPGHLTDEDRDEVLKLFQK
;
A
#
# COMPACT_ATOMS: atom_id res chain seq x y z
N MET A 1 4.62 19.20 -0.03
CA MET A 1 5.69 18.31 0.48
C MET A 1 5.99 18.69 1.93
N GLU A 2 6.22 17.70 2.77
CA GLU A 2 6.55 17.89 4.18
C GLU A 2 8.07 17.74 4.37
N ASP A 3 8.71 18.74 5.00
CA ASP A 3 10.17 18.76 5.13
C ASP A 3 10.74 17.59 5.94
N ASN A 4 9.97 17.08 6.92
CA ASN A 4 10.42 15.97 7.77
C ASN A 4 9.97 14.59 7.27
N CYS A 5 9.29 14.54 6.12
CA CYS A 5 8.76 13.28 5.60
C CYS A 5 9.75 12.64 4.63
N ILE A 6 10.29 11.50 5.02
CA ILE A 6 11.23 10.77 4.17
C ILE A 6 10.59 10.33 2.85
N PHE A 7 9.31 9.93 2.87
CA PHE A 7 8.62 9.52 1.64
C PHE A 7 8.30 10.70 0.72
N CYS A 8 8.06 11.89 1.27
CA CYS A 8 7.97 13.10 0.45
C CYS A 8 9.29 13.33 -0.30
N LYS A 9 10.41 13.20 0.40
CA LYS A 9 11.73 13.41 -0.19
C LYS A 9 12.04 12.38 -1.26
N ILE A 10 11.72 11.11 -1.00
CA ILE A 10 11.91 10.04 -1.98
C ILE A 10 10.99 10.25 -3.18
N ALA A 11 9.71 10.50 -2.94
CA ALA A 11 8.72 10.64 -4.00
C ALA A 11 9.03 11.80 -4.93
N ASN A 12 9.62 12.87 -4.40
CA ASN A 12 9.96 14.07 -5.16
C ASN A 12 11.42 14.09 -5.65
N GLY A 13 12.16 13.00 -5.47
CA GLY A 13 13.48 12.83 -6.05
C GLY A 13 14.63 13.45 -5.27
N GLU A 14 14.39 13.97 -4.05
CA GLU A 14 15.45 14.53 -3.23
C GLU A 14 16.35 13.46 -2.63
N ILE A 15 15.82 12.29 -2.36
CA ILE A 15 16.58 11.12 -1.89
C ILE A 15 16.53 10.06 -3.00
N PRO A 16 17.68 9.53 -3.44
CA PRO A 16 17.70 8.48 -4.46
C PRO A 16 16.95 7.23 -4.03
N SER A 17 16.36 6.55 -4.98
CA SER A 17 15.65 5.29 -4.76
C SER A 17 15.72 4.43 -6.00
N ALA A 18 15.45 3.11 -5.84
CA ALA A 18 15.29 2.23 -6.97
C ALA A 18 13.88 2.42 -7.53
N THR A 19 13.71 3.42 -8.37
CA THR A 19 12.43 3.82 -8.96
C THR A 19 12.07 2.89 -10.11
N VAL A 20 10.89 2.27 -10.04
CA VAL A 20 10.39 1.38 -11.10
C VAL A 20 9.35 2.05 -11.98
N TYR A 21 8.75 3.14 -11.51
CA TYR A 21 7.74 3.89 -12.25
C TYR A 21 7.63 5.30 -11.67
N GLU A 22 7.34 6.26 -12.52
CA GLU A 22 7.09 7.63 -12.10
C GLU A 22 6.15 8.34 -13.06
N ASP A 23 5.21 9.11 -12.53
CA ASP A 23 4.40 10.04 -13.29
C ASP A 23 4.24 11.34 -12.48
N GLU A 24 3.31 12.21 -12.89
CA GLU A 24 3.10 13.50 -12.21
C GLU A 24 2.58 13.34 -10.78
N THR A 25 1.85 12.25 -10.51
CA THR A 25 1.16 12.02 -9.25
C THR A 25 1.91 11.08 -8.32
N PHE A 26 2.57 10.06 -8.87
CA PHE A 26 3.17 8.97 -8.10
C PHE A 26 4.62 8.71 -8.46
N ARG A 27 5.31 8.11 -7.50
CA ARG A 27 6.57 7.39 -7.74
C ARG A 27 6.45 6.03 -7.10
N ALA A 28 6.83 4.99 -7.83
CA ALA A 28 6.88 3.63 -7.30
C ALA A 28 8.34 3.20 -7.18
N ILE A 29 8.68 2.65 -6.03
CA ILE A 29 10.06 2.29 -5.67
C ILE A 29 10.11 0.87 -5.13
N LEU A 30 11.29 0.27 -5.14
CA LEU A 30 11.51 -1.01 -4.47
C LEU A 30 11.71 -0.77 -2.98
N ASP A 31 11.08 -1.61 -2.15
CA ASP A 31 11.25 -1.56 -0.71
C ASP A 31 12.63 -2.07 -0.34
N LEU A 32 13.37 -1.33 0.50
CA LEU A 32 14.71 -1.71 0.95
C LEU A 32 14.71 -2.82 2.02
N SER A 33 13.55 -3.04 2.66
CA SER A 33 13.36 -4.13 3.64
C SER A 33 12.23 -5.03 3.17
N PRO A 34 12.40 -5.71 2.02
CA PRO A 34 11.30 -6.34 1.33
C PRO A 34 10.77 -7.59 2.04
N ALA A 35 9.45 -7.78 1.99
CA ALA A 35 8.81 -9.02 2.41
C ALA A 35 9.09 -10.15 1.41
N ALA A 36 9.29 -9.79 0.14
CA ALA A 36 9.62 -10.71 -0.94
C ALA A 36 10.39 -9.95 -2.00
N LYS A 37 11.15 -10.68 -2.82
CA LYS A 37 11.87 -10.07 -3.94
C LYS A 37 10.86 -9.42 -4.89
N GLY A 38 11.04 -8.13 -5.15
CA GLY A 38 10.11 -7.35 -5.98
C GLY A 38 9.09 -6.56 -5.19
N HIS A 39 9.12 -6.61 -3.86
CA HIS A 39 8.23 -5.81 -3.01
C HIS A 39 8.35 -4.34 -3.41
N THR A 40 7.27 -3.76 -3.88
CA THR A 40 7.21 -2.41 -4.44
C THR A 40 6.31 -1.53 -3.59
N LEU A 41 6.66 -0.25 -3.48
CA LEU A 41 5.86 0.76 -2.80
C LEU A 41 5.39 1.80 -3.81
N ILE A 42 4.11 2.14 -3.78
CA ILE A 42 3.55 3.25 -4.55
C ILE A 42 3.39 4.43 -3.60
N LEU A 43 4.04 5.55 -3.92
CA LEU A 43 4.01 6.76 -3.13
C LEU A 43 3.37 7.90 -3.92
N PRO A 44 2.36 8.61 -3.39
CA PRO A 44 1.95 9.88 -3.99
C PRO A 44 3.02 10.93 -3.74
N LYS A 45 3.22 11.83 -4.70
CA LYS A 45 4.19 12.92 -4.57
C LYS A 45 3.73 14.01 -3.60
N ALA A 46 2.41 14.27 -3.59
CA ALA A 46 1.82 15.18 -2.62
C ALA A 46 1.65 14.45 -1.29
N HIS A 47 1.91 15.15 -0.18
CA HIS A 47 1.81 14.54 1.13
C HIS A 47 0.36 14.31 1.54
N ALA A 48 0.05 13.10 1.99
CA ALA A 48 -1.14 12.74 2.74
C ALA A 48 -0.69 11.69 3.74
N ALA A 49 -1.05 11.85 5.00
CA ALA A 49 -0.56 10.93 6.04
C ALA A 49 -1.09 9.51 5.83
N ASN A 50 -2.34 9.39 5.36
CA ASN A 50 -3.02 8.12 5.21
C ASN A 50 -4.14 8.21 4.17
N LEU A 51 -4.89 7.14 4.02
CA LEU A 51 -6.00 7.07 3.06
C LEU A 51 -7.07 8.14 3.31
N PHE A 52 -7.33 8.46 4.58
CA PHE A 52 -8.40 9.40 4.93
C PHE A 52 -8.08 10.83 4.52
N GLU A 53 -6.79 11.17 4.43
CA GLU A 53 -6.33 12.50 3.98
C GLU A 53 -6.10 12.55 2.48
N LEU A 54 -6.03 11.38 1.82
CA LEU A 54 -5.73 11.32 0.39
C LEU A 54 -6.94 11.78 -0.42
N PRO A 55 -6.77 12.70 -1.40
CA PRO A 55 -7.88 13.08 -2.27
C PRO A 55 -8.46 11.87 -3.00
N ASP A 56 -9.78 11.86 -3.18
CA ASP A 56 -10.50 10.76 -3.81
C ASP A 56 -9.92 10.40 -5.19
N GLU A 57 -9.60 11.41 -5.98
CA GLU A 57 -9.03 11.20 -7.31
C GLU A 57 -7.69 10.47 -7.25
N THR A 58 -6.83 10.87 -6.29
CA THR A 58 -5.54 10.23 -6.08
C THR A 58 -5.72 8.80 -5.59
N ALA A 59 -6.67 8.57 -4.68
CA ALA A 59 -6.98 7.23 -4.18
C ALA A 59 -7.40 6.30 -5.32
N ALA A 60 -8.26 6.77 -6.21
CA ALA A 60 -8.71 5.98 -7.36
C ALA A 60 -7.55 5.63 -8.29
N LYS A 61 -6.68 6.60 -8.59
CA LYS A 61 -5.51 6.38 -9.44
C LYS A 61 -4.49 5.45 -8.80
N ALA A 62 -4.37 5.46 -7.47
CA ALA A 62 -3.43 4.59 -6.76
C ALA A 62 -3.76 3.12 -7.01
N LEU A 63 -5.02 2.73 -6.92
CA LEU A 63 -5.41 1.35 -7.15
C LEU A 63 -5.28 0.96 -8.62
N MET A 64 -5.55 1.87 -9.55
CA MET A 64 -5.32 1.63 -10.97
C MET A 64 -3.83 1.37 -11.25
N LEU A 65 -2.95 2.16 -10.62
CA LEU A 65 -1.52 1.97 -10.75
C LEU A 65 -1.07 0.64 -10.12
N ALA A 66 -1.64 0.29 -8.97
CA ALA A 66 -1.37 -0.99 -8.30
C ALA A 66 -1.70 -2.17 -9.22
N LYS A 67 -2.81 -2.10 -9.93
CA LYS A 67 -3.21 -3.13 -10.90
C LYS A 67 -2.18 -3.24 -12.03
N LYS A 68 -1.74 -2.12 -12.57
CA LYS A 68 -0.77 -2.08 -13.68
C LYS A 68 0.59 -2.65 -13.26
N LEU A 69 1.15 -2.12 -12.17
CA LEU A 69 2.47 -2.54 -11.70
C LEU A 69 2.44 -3.93 -11.10
N GLY A 70 1.34 -4.27 -10.43
CA GLY A 70 1.13 -5.60 -9.87
C GLY A 70 1.11 -6.68 -10.95
N ALA A 71 0.53 -6.40 -12.11
CA ALA A 71 0.54 -7.33 -13.24
C ALA A 71 1.95 -7.56 -13.75
N VAL A 72 2.77 -6.50 -13.84
CA VAL A 72 4.17 -6.61 -14.23
C VAL A 72 4.95 -7.50 -13.25
N LEU A 73 4.76 -7.29 -11.95
CA LEU A 73 5.42 -8.08 -10.91
C LEU A 73 4.98 -9.54 -10.95
N LYS A 74 3.68 -9.77 -11.04
CA LYS A 74 3.13 -11.13 -11.02
C LYS A 74 3.66 -11.95 -12.19
N GLU A 75 3.64 -11.37 -13.37
CA GLU A 75 4.13 -12.03 -14.57
C GLU A 75 5.66 -12.15 -14.59
N GLY A 76 6.35 -11.03 -14.33
CA GLY A 76 7.81 -10.98 -14.43
C GLY A 76 8.53 -11.79 -13.36
N ARG A 77 7.93 -11.94 -12.21
CA ARG A 77 8.48 -12.74 -11.10
C ARG A 77 7.88 -14.14 -11.02
N HIS A 78 7.00 -14.51 -11.94
CA HIS A 78 6.28 -15.79 -11.96
C HIS A 78 5.60 -16.07 -10.61
N ALA A 79 4.96 -15.03 -10.04
CA ALA A 79 4.32 -15.14 -8.74
C ALA A 79 3.00 -15.89 -8.85
N ASP A 80 2.67 -16.66 -7.79
CA ASP A 80 1.39 -17.35 -7.70
C ASP A 80 0.26 -16.40 -7.33
N GLY A 81 0.59 -15.31 -6.64
CA GLY A 81 -0.36 -14.28 -6.23
C GLY A 81 0.31 -12.96 -5.94
N LEU A 82 -0.50 -11.98 -5.56
CA LEU A 82 -0.04 -10.66 -5.21
C LEU A 82 -0.87 -10.12 -4.05
N ASN A 83 -0.20 -9.61 -3.02
CA ASN A 83 -0.89 -8.80 -2.02
C ASN A 83 -0.76 -7.32 -2.36
N VAL A 84 -1.86 -6.61 -2.26
CA VAL A 84 -1.89 -5.14 -2.29
C VAL A 84 -2.29 -4.73 -0.88
N VAL A 85 -1.37 -4.07 -0.17
CA VAL A 85 -1.54 -3.75 1.25
C VAL A 85 -1.39 -2.26 1.45
N GLN A 86 -2.33 -1.67 2.20
CA GLN A 86 -2.27 -0.27 2.57
C GLN A 86 -2.73 -0.14 4.02
N ASN A 87 -1.93 0.50 4.85
CA ASN A 87 -2.17 0.59 6.28
C ASN A 87 -2.41 2.04 6.70
N ASN A 88 -3.37 2.24 7.59
CA ASN A 88 -3.74 3.57 8.08
C ASN A 88 -3.65 3.58 9.60
N GLY A 89 -2.65 4.27 10.12
CA GLY A 89 -2.39 4.36 11.55
C GLY A 89 -1.43 3.31 12.05
N GLU A 90 -0.76 3.62 13.15
CA GLU A 90 0.25 2.75 13.77
C GLU A 90 -0.34 1.40 14.16
N ALA A 91 -1.55 1.39 14.74
CA ALA A 91 -2.22 0.16 15.17
C ALA A 91 -2.49 -0.80 14.00
N ALA A 92 -2.57 -0.27 12.79
CA ALA A 92 -2.78 -1.07 11.58
C ALA A 92 -1.47 -1.44 10.88
N GLY A 93 -0.32 -1.04 11.43
CA GLY A 93 0.99 -1.37 10.85
C GLY A 93 1.63 -0.28 10.00
N GLN A 94 1.07 0.93 10.00
CA GLN A 94 1.68 2.04 9.28
C GLN A 94 2.89 2.56 10.04
N THR A 95 4.07 2.47 9.43
CA THR A 95 5.33 2.89 10.07
C THR A 95 5.82 4.25 9.59
N VAL A 96 5.40 4.71 8.41
CA VAL A 96 5.72 6.03 7.88
C VAL A 96 4.42 6.78 7.61
N LEU A 97 4.30 8.00 8.14
CA LEU A 97 3.08 8.81 8.03
C LEU A 97 3.03 9.58 6.71
N HIS A 98 3.09 8.83 5.65
CA HIS A 98 2.90 9.26 4.28
C HIS A 98 2.24 8.08 3.57
N PHE A 99 1.08 8.29 2.99
CA PHE A 99 0.34 7.22 2.31
C PHE A 99 1.28 6.42 1.40
N HIS A 100 1.25 5.10 1.53
CA HIS A 100 1.97 4.23 0.61
C HIS A 100 1.25 2.90 0.49
N MET A 101 1.34 2.31 -0.69
CA MET A 101 0.69 1.06 -1.00
C MET A 101 1.75 0.03 -1.35
N HIS A 102 1.70 -1.11 -0.66
CA HIS A 102 2.64 -2.22 -0.87
C HIS A 102 2.11 -3.15 -1.95
N LEU A 103 3.00 -3.56 -2.85
CA LEU A 103 2.74 -4.64 -3.80
C LEU A 103 3.74 -5.75 -3.48
N ILE A 104 3.23 -6.91 -3.04
CA ILE A 104 4.06 -8.01 -2.57
C ILE A 104 3.77 -9.27 -3.40
N PRO A 105 4.72 -9.70 -4.26
CA PRO A 105 4.56 -10.97 -4.98
C PRO A 105 4.54 -12.12 -3.97
N ARG A 106 3.60 -13.05 -4.17
CA ARG A 106 3.42 -14.16 -3.25
C ARG A 106 3.59 -15.49 -3.97
N TYR A 107 4.13 -16.47 -3.23
CA TYR A 107 4.43 -17.79 -3.75
C TYR A 107 3.88 -18.84 -2.80
N SER A 108 3.39 -19.95 -3.37
CA SER A 108 2.92 -21.06 -2.55
C SER A 108 4.05 -21.54 -1.66
N GLY A 109 3.78 -21.62 -0.35
CA GLY A 109 4.77 -22.08 0.62
C GLY A 109 5.76 -21.00 1.10
N ASP A 110 5.59 -19.73 0.69
CA ASP A 110 6.45 -18.66 1.21
C ASP A 110 6.16 -18.40 2.70
N THR A 111 7.03 -17.64 3.36
CA THR A 111 6.94 -17.35 4.79
C THR A 111 6.38 -15.96 5.11
N VAL A 112 5.95 -15.22 4.10
CA VAL A 112 5.37 -13.88 4.29
C VAL A 112 4.03 -14.02 4.98
N ASN A 113 3.78 -13.21 6.01
CA ASN A 113 2.54 -13.26 6.76
C ASN A 113 1.85 -11.89 6.74
N VAL A 114 0.74 -11.79 6.01
CA VAL A 114 -0.14 -10.62 6.00
C VAL A 114 -1.57 -11.01 6.40
N GLY A 115 -1.73 -12.19 6.97
CA GLY A 115 -3.03 -12.72 7.34
C GLY A 115 -3.42 -12.43 8.79
N TRP A 116 -4.55 -13.01 9.19
CA TRP A 116 -5.07 -12.92 10.54
C TRP A 116 -5.74 -14.24 10.90
N LYS A 117 -5.99 -14.44 12.20
CA LYS A 117 -6.76 -15.59 12.65
C LYS A 117 -8.25 -15.27 12.49
N PRO A 118 -9.01 -16.07 11.73
CA PRO A 118 -10.44 -15.81 11.58
C PRO A 118 -11.17 -15.86 12.91
N GLY A 119 -12.02 -14.87 13.14
CA GLY A 119 -12.90 -14.83 14.30
C GLY A 119 -14.28 -15.34 13.93
N HIS A 120 -15.27 -14.92 14.68
CA HIS A 120 -16.67 -15.30 14.47
C HIS A 120 -17.57 -14.08 14.58
N LEU A 121 -18.40 -13.83 13.57
CA LEU A 121 -19.37 -12.74 13.60
C LEU A 121 -20.59 -13.16 14.40
N THR A 122 -20.79 -12.54 15.56
CA THR A 122 -21.99 -12.77 16.37
C THR A 122 -23.13 -11.92 15.83
N ASP A 123 -24.39 -12.31 16.16
CA ASP A 123 -25.56 -11.52 15.78
C ASP A 123 -25.52 -10.12 16.41
N GLU A 124 -25.06 -10.02 17.64
CA GLU A 124 -24.93 -8.75 18.36
C GLU A 124 -23.95 -7.80 17.67
N ASP A 125 -22.76 -8.30 17.35
CA ASP A 125 -21.73 -7.50 16.64
C ASP A 125 -22.23 -7.06 15.27
N ARG A 126 -22.87 -7.97 14.54
CA ARG A 126 -23.45 -7.66 13.23
C ARG A 126 -24.42 -6.50 13.31
N ASP A 127 -25.38 -6.58 14.25
CA ASP A 127 -26.43 -5.57 14.38
C ASP A 127 -25.86 -4.23 14.80
N GLU A 128 -24.88 -4.23 15.70
CA GLU A 128 -24.21 -3.02 16.15
C GLU A 128 -23.47 -2.34 15.01
N VAL A 129 -22.68 -3.10 14.26
CA VAL A 129 -21.87 -2.54 13.18
C VAL A 129 -22.73 -2.07 12.00
N LEU A 130 -23.78 -2.81 11.64
CA LEU A 130 -24.68 -2.40 10.56
C LEU A 130 -25.26 -1.00 10.78
N LYS A 131 -25.51 -0.62 12.03
CA LYS A 131 -26.05 0.70 12.36
C LYS A 131 -25.11 1.85 11.97
N LEU A 132 -23.79 1.59 11.95
CA LEU A 132 -22.80 2.60 11.57
C LEU A 132 -22.93 3.01 10.10
N PHE A 133 -23.43 2.12 9.25
CA PHE A 133 -23.55 2.35 7.81
C PHE A 133 -24.93 2.80 7.36
N GLN A 134 -25.90 2.77 8.28
CA GLN A 134 -27.27 3.20 8.02
C GLN A 134 -27.40 4.70 8.30
N LYS A 135 -27.41 5.50 7.25
CA LYS A 135 -27.59 6.96 7.38
C LYS A 135 -28.71 7.46 6.51
#